data_638342bb12e56de238fb34ce50921d6e
#
_entry.id   638342bb12e56de238fb34ce50921d6e
#
_cell.length_a   1.000
_cell.length_b   1.000
_cell.length_c   1.000
_cell.angle_alpha   90.00
_cell.angle_beta   90.00
_cell.angle_gamma   90.00
#
_symmetry.space_group_name_H-M   'P 1'
#
loop_
_entity.id
_entity.type
_entity.pdbx_description
1 polymer ?
#
loop_
_entity_poly.entity_id
_entity_poly.type
_entity_poly.pdbx_seq_one_letter_code
_entity_poly.pdbx_strand_id
1 'polypeptide(L)'
;VSPPLQTLLRRTTKTLGRVAKVAGERLAKAADADVMLQRSMAALIETAARRYPLDPGAQWRPGEPLKLLFAGYSGTRNTGADVRVEEMIRQFRHLFGDDHLDLSILTIDPALTRGYFKTVKQLELPEIFPRFMFDAVHQQHGVIACEGSMFKSKFANALSTLMVGGLGLAAAEHKLAVGYGGEAGKMDRSLEGLVRKYCADAYIIARNDASVAQLNALGVAAEAGTDTAWTFSPAPDAVGRRLLMEAGWDGAQPVLALCPINPFWWPVKPDLRMGVERAVLGMHKDAHYKSVYFHKAGAAVEARQDAYLSAIAEGTRRFLRDRSAFVVLVGMEMLDRRACEALNAKLGGGRPLFVSDEHDMFALVSVIRQASALVSSRYHAIVTTMPGLVPSAGITMDERIRNLMADRDQPELALEVDDPLLAEHLEATLARLFDDPGGVSAGIQASVVRNLGVMGRMGQLLVEYVRARHPAFPIRAGLGLAGSPWDHLPQLPPHVARLVHGPEGQL
;
A
#
# COMPACT_ATOMS: atom_id res chain seq x y z
N VAL A 1 -50.69 10.94 40.37
CA VAL A 1 -50.54 10.06 39.20
C VAL A 1 -50.06 8.69 39.71
N SER A 2 -50.86 7.67 39.50
CA SER A 2 -50.65 6.30 40.04
C SER A 2 -49.31 5.68 39.56
N PRO A 3 -48.56 4.97 40.43
CA PRO A 3 -47.26 4.37 40.11
C PRO A 3 -47.16 3.56 38.80
N PRO A 4 -48.18 2.86 38.34
CA PRO A 4 -48.09 2.11 37.06
C PRO A 4 -48.09 3.00 35.84
N LEU A 5 -48.70 4.23 35.88
CA LEU A 5 -48.75 5.14 34.74
C LEU A 5 -47.38 5.80 34.47
N GLN A 6 -46.62 6.12 35.50
CA GLN A 6 -45.26 6.65 35.38
C GLN A 6 -44.29 5.64 34.82
N THR A 7 -44.46 4.37 35.15
CA THR A 7 -43.63 3.27 34.63
C THR A 7 -43.94 2.99 33.15
N LEU A 8 -45.20 3.11 32.74
CA LEU A 8 -45.61 2.98 31.33
C LEU A 8 -45.06 4.12 30.47
N LEU A 9 -45.20 5.38 30.96
CA LEU A 9 -44.64 6.54 30.28
C LEU A 9 -43.13 6.50 30.14
N ARG A 10 -42.41 6.04 31.15
CA ARG A 10 -40.93 5.83 31.06
C ARG A 10 -40.53 4.70 30.09
N ARG A 11 -41.34 3.66 29.96
CA ARG A 11 -41.09 2.57 28.98
C ARG A 11 -41.35 3.07 27.54
N THR A 12 -42.43 3.77 27.30
CA THR A 12 -42.78 4.34 25.97
C THR A 12 -41.76 5.40 25.52
N THR A 13 -41.29 6.29 26.39
CA THR A 13 -40.25 7.26 26.06
C THR A 13 -38.90 6.62 25.77
N LYS A 14 -38.51 5.58 26.51
CA LYS A 14 -37.29 4.80 26.20
C LYS A 14 -37.40 4.05 24.87
N THR A 15 -38.58 3.51 24.55
CA THR A 15 -38.80 2.80 23.27
C THR A 15 -38.82 3.75 22.09
N LEU A 16 -39.49 4.93 22.22
CA LEU A 16 -39.47 5.97 21.22
C LEU A 16 -38.06 6.56 21.01
N GLY A 17 -37.29 6.75 22.08
CA GLY A 17 -35.88 7.18 22.00
C GLY A 17 -34.99 6.16 21.29
N ARG A 18 -35.21 4.85 21.52
CA ARG A 18 -34.50 3.78 20.78
C ARG A 18 -34.88 3.74 19.30
N VAL A 19 -36.18 3.86 18.99
CA VAL A 19 -36.65 3.86 17.59
C VAL A 19 -36.13 5.10 16.86
N ALA A 20 -36.17 6.28 17.47
CA ALA A 20 -35.62 7.50 16.91
C ALA A 20 -34.10 7.42 16.72
N LYS A 21 -33.37 6.83 17.67
CA LYS A 21 -31.92 6.58 17.55
C LYS A 21 -31.60 5.62 16.41
N VAL A 22 -32.31 4.50 16.31
CA VAL A 22 -32.14 3.54 15.21
C VAL A 22 -32.52 4.11 13.85
N ALA A 23 -33.58 4.93 13.79
CA ALA A 23 -33.97 5.65 12.58
C ALA A 23 -32.93 6.71 12.19
N GLY A 24 -32.42 7.47 13.17
CA GLY A 24 -31.34 8.44 12.98
C GLY A 24 -30.03 7.78 12.50
N GLU A 25 -29.64 6.65 13.10
CA GLU A 25 -28.48 5.85 12.68
C GLU A 25 -28.66 5.25 11.27
N ARG A 26 -29.90 4.85 10.91
CA ARG A 26 -30.20 4.36 9.55
C ARG A 26 -30.18 5.50 8.52
N LEU A 27 -30.68 6.69 8.86
CA LEU A 27 -30.61 7.87 8.00
C LEU A 27 -29.16 8.37 7.85
N ALA A 28 -28.38 8.42 8.92
CA ALA A 28 -26.96 8.76 8.87
C ALA A 28 -26.16 7.75 8.03
N LYS A 29 -26.42 6.44 8.16
CA LYS A 29 -25.83 5.41 7.29
C LYS A 29 -26.30 5.47 5.84
N ALA A 30 -27.52 5.94 5.58
CA ALA A 30 -28.02 6.13 4.21
C ALA A 30 -27.39 7.35 3.53
N ALA A 31 -26.90 8.31 4.31
CA ALA A 31 -26.17 9.50 3.85
C ALA A 31 -24.65 9.32 3.87
N ASP A 32 -24.12 8.15 4.35
CA ASP A 32 -22.70 7.84 4.35
C ASP A 32 -22.23 7.59 2.91
N ALA A 33 -21.36 8.46 2.41
CA ALA A 33 -20.87 8.39 1.04
C ALA A 33 -20.12 7.07 0.73
N ASP A 34 -19.42 6.47 1.71
CA ASP A 34 -18.78 5.16 1.56
C ASP A 34 -19.82 4.06 1.33
N VAL A 35 -20.91 4.07 2.10
CA VAL A 35 -22.02 3.10 1.95
C VAL A 35 -22.74 3.28 0.62
N MET A 36 -22.95 4.53 0.17
CA MET A 36 -23.55 4.82 -1.15
C MET A 36 -22.67 4.34 -2.28
N LEU A 37 -21.35 4.57 -2.18
CA LEU A 37 -20.36 4.11 -3.15
C LEU A 37 -20.35 2.58 -3.25
N GLN A 38 -20.33 1.88 -2.12
CA GLN A 38 -20.36 0.42 -2.04
C GLN A 38 -21.67 -0.17 -2.61
N ARG A 39 -22.81 0.45 -2.32
CA ARG A 39 -24.11 0.05 -2.89
C ARG A 39 -24.17 0.25 -4.39
N SER A 40 -23.66 1.38 -4.89
CA SER A 40 -23.58 1.65 -6.34
C SER A 40 -22.70 0.61 -7.03
N MET A 41 -21.55 0.28 -6.45
CA MET A 41 -20.67 -0.76 -6.97
C MET A 41 -21.35 -2.14 -6.95
N ALA A 42 -21.99 -2.51 -5.85
CA ALA A 42 -22.73 -3.75 -5.73
C ALA A 42 -23.84 -3.89 -6.80
N ALA A 43 -24.62 -2.85 -7.02
CA ALA A 43 -25.66 -2.83 -8.05
C ALA A 43 -25.09 -3.00 -9.47
N LEU A 44 -23.92 -2.43 -9.75
CA LEU A 44 -23.24 -2.56 -11.05
C LEU A 44 -22.65 -3.97 -11.23
N ILE A 45 -22.07 -4.58 -10.19
CA ILE A 45 -21.62 -5.98 -10.25
C ILE A 45 -22.80 -6.91 -10.55
N GLU A 46 -23.92 -6.75 -9.85
CA GLU A 46 -25.12 -7.54 -10.10
C GLU A 46 -25.72 -7.27 -11.50
N THR A 47 -25.53 -6.08 -12.04
CA THR A 47 -25.93 -5.74 -13.41
C THR A 47 -25.03 -6.42 -14.42
N ALA A 48 -23.70 -6.41 -14.20
CA ALA A 48 -22.73 -7.12 -15.04
C ALA A 48 -23.03 -8.62 -15.09
N ALA A 49 -23.28 -9.25 -13.93
CA ALA A 49 -23.63 -10.67 -13.83
C ALA A 49 -24.90 -11.06 -14.62
N ARG A 50 -25.87 -10.14 -14.75
CA ARG A 50 -27.09 -10.38 -15.54
C ARG A 50 -26.93 -10.06 -17.02
N ARG A 51 -26.13 -9.04 -17.34
CA ARG A 51 -26.04 -8.49 -18.71
C ARG A 51 -24.95 -9.15 -19.55
N TYR A 52 -23.84 -9.53 -18.92
CA TYR A 52 -22.63 -9.99 -19.61
C TYR A 52 -22.14 -11.38 -19.17
N PRO A 53 -22.99 -12.32 -18.71
CA PRO A 53 -22.50 -13.64 -18.38
C PRO A 53 -22.01 -14.31 -19.67
N LEU A 54 -20.68 -14.48 -19.78
CA LEU A 54 -20.03 -15.09 -20.94
C LEU A 54 -20.28 -14.34 -22.27
N ASP A 55 -20.21 -12.98 -22.26
CA ASP A 55 -20.18 -12.22 -23.51
C ASP A 55 -18.94 -12.61 -24.35
N PRO A 56 -19.10 -13.32 -25.50
CA PRO A 56 -17.95 -13.79 -26.28
C PRO A 56 -17.10 -12.64 -26.83
N GLY A 57 -17.67 -11.44 -26.97
CA GLY A 57 -16.97 -10.24 -27.43
C GLY A 57 -16.03 -9.63 -26.40
N ALA A 58 -16.27 -9.93 -25.11
CA ALA A 58 -15.51 -9.40 -23.98
C ALA A 58 -14.59 -10.44 -23.36
N GLN A 59 -14.53 -11.68 -23.89
CA GLN A 59 -13.61 -12.73 -23.43
C GLN A 59 -12.34 -12.75 -24.28
N TRP A 60 -11.22 -13.11 -23.66
CA TRP A 60 -9.95 -13.30 -24.36
C TRP A 60 -10.06 -14.43 -25.42
N ARG A 61 -9.40 -14.24 -26.57
CA ARG A 61 -9.33 -15.23 -27.65
C ARG A 61 -7.87 -15.54 -28.00
N PRO A 62 -7.57 -16.78 -28.40
CA PRO A 62 -6.23 -17.13 -28.85
C PRO A 62 -5.74 -16.23 -30.00
N GLY A 63 -4.51 -15.75 -29.88
CA GLY A 63 -3.87 -14.87 -30.87
C GLY A 63 -4.03 -13.37 -30.61
N GLU A 64 -4.84 -12.96 -29.63
CA GLU A 64 -4.90 -11.54 -29.20
C GLU A 64 -4.16 -11.32 -27.88
N PRO A 65 -3.65 -10.10 -27.61
CA PRO A 65 -3.06 -9.77 -26.33
C PRO A 65 -4.08 -9.88 -25.18
N LEU A 66 -3.63 -10.39 -24.03
CA LEU A 66 -4.43 -10.43 -22.80
C LEU A 66 -4.50 -9.04 -22.18
N LYS A 67 -5.70 -8.44 -22.20
CA LYS A 67 -5.96 -7.09 -21.69
C LYS A 67 -6.18 -7.14 -20.17
N LEU A 68 -5.28 -6.54 -19.41
CA LEU A 68 -5.35 -6.53 -17.93
C LEU A 68 -5.40 -5.10 -17.39
N LEU A 69 -6.32 -4.86 -16.46
CA LEU A 69 -6.46 -3.60 -15.75
C LEU A 69 -5.90 -3.70 -14.33
N PHE A 70 -4.83 -2.96 -14.04
CA PHE A 70 -4.29 -2.81 -12.70
C PHE A 70 -5.11 -1.76 -11.94
N ALA A 71 -5.78 -2.19 -10.87
CA ALA A 71 -6.63 -1.35 -10.04
C ALA A 71 -5.99 -1.16 -8.65
N GLY A 72 -5.57 0.06 -8.34
CA GLY A 72 -4.90 0.40 -7.08
C GLY A 72 -4.79 1.90 -6.83
N TYR A 73 -3.75 2.30 -6.12
CA TYR A 73 -3.51 3.67 -5.68
C TYR A 73 -2.29 4.29 -6.37
N SER A 74 -2.37 4.48 -7.69
CA SER A 74 -1.31 5.09 -8.47
C SER A 74 -1.64 6.54 -8.85
N GLY A 75 -0.62 7.37 -9.08
CA GLY A 75 -0.79 8.78 -9.43
C GLY A 75 -1.01 9.71 -8.24
N THR A 76 -0.40 9.41 -7.10
CA THR A 76 -0.41 10.23 -5.89
C THR A 76 1.00 10.50 -5.35
N ARG A 77 2.02 10.09 -6.09
CA ARG A 77 3.41 10.10 -5.60
C ARG A 77 3.58 9.34 -4.28
N ASN A 78 2.78 8.29 -4.07
CA ASN A 78 3.05 7.31 -3.03
C ASN A 78 4.07 6.30 -3.56
N THR A 79 5.34 6.53 -3.24
CA THR A 79 6.47 5.71 -3.71
C THR A 79 6.26 4.23 -3.46
N GLY A 80 5.66 3.86 -2.32
CA GLY A 80 5.41 2.46 -2.01
C GLY A 80 4.37 1.81 -2.92
N ALA A 81 3.29 2.50 -3.23
CA ALA A 81 2.28 2.02 -4.16
C ALA A 81 2.84 1.92 -5.58
N ASP A 82 3.57 2.95 -6.02
CA ASP A 82 4.13 3.02 -7.36
C ASP A 82 5.19 1.94 -7.60
N VAL A 83 6.13 1.73 -6.66
CA VAL A 83 7.14 0.66 -6.71
C VAL A 83 6.52 -0.73 -6.80
N ARG A 84 5.51 -1.00 -5.98
CA ARG A 84 4.82 -2.30 -6.00
C ARG A 84 4.21 -2.63 -7.35
N VAL A 85 3.53 -1.66 -7.95
CA VAL A 85 2.84 -1.86 -9.23
C VAL A 85 3.86 -1.94 -10.37
N GLU A 86 4.94 -1.13 -10.34
CA GLU A 86 6.03 -1.24 -11.32
C GLU A 86 6.61 -2.66 -11.34
N GLU A 87 6.93 -3.22 -10.18
CA GLU A 87 7.48 -4.58 -10.07
C GLU A 87 6.46 -5.67 -10.42
N MET A 88 5.20 -5.45 -10.11
CA MET A 88 4.11 -6.32 -10.51
C MET A 88 3.98 -6.39 -12.03
N ILE A 89 4.00 -5.25 -12.71
CA ILE A 89 4.00 -5.15 -14.17
C ILE A 89 5.24 -5.86 -14.76
N ARG A 90 6.42 -5.65 -14.18
CA ARG A 90 7.65 -6.34 -14.62
C ARG A 90 7.53 -7.86 -14.48
N GLN A 91 6.96 -8.35 -13.36
CA GLN A 91 6.74 -9.78 -13.17
C GLN A 91 5.71 -10.33 -14.16
N PHE A 92 4.60 -9.65 -14.41
CA PHE A 92 3.61 -10.08 -15.40
C PHE A 92 4.19 -10.18 -16.79
N ARG A 93 5.00 -9.20 -17.23
CA ARG A 93 5.72 -9.23 -18.50
C ARG A 93 6.71 -10.38 -18.59
N HIS A 94 7.42 -10.65 -17.50
CA HIS A 94 8.35 -11.79 -17.42
C HIS A 94 7.61 -13.13 -17.56
N LEU A 95 6.45 -13.29 -16.92
CA LEU A 95 5.68 -14.52 -16.92
C LEU A 95 4.95 -14.79 -18.26
N PHE A 96 4.41 -13.75 -18.88
CA PHE A 96 3.46 -13.87 -19.98
C PHE A 96 4.00 -13.33 -21.31
N GLY A 97 5.11 -12.60 -21.31
CA GLY A 97 5.69 -11.96 -22.50
C GLY A 97 5.02 -10.63 -22.86
N ASP A 98 5.81 -9.63 -23.25
CA ASP A 98 5.32 -8.29 -23.59
C ASP A 98 4.34 -8.31 -24.76
N ASP A 99 4.63 -9.13 -25.80
CA ASP A 99 3.83 -9.21 -27.02
C ASP A 99 2.44 -9.85 -26.80
N HIS A 100 2.26 -10.51 -25.67
CA HIS A 100 1.02 -11.18 -25.30
C HIS A 100 0.16 -10.40 -24.30
N LEU A 101 0.60 -9.21 -23.88
CA LEU A 101 -0.06 -8.38 -22.89
C LEU A 101 -0.44 -7.00 -23.42
N ASP A 102 -1.66 -6.56 -23.13
CA ASP A 102 -2.11 -5.18 -23.26
C ASP A 102 -2.48 -4.68 -21.85
N LEU A 103 -1.58 -3.92 -21.22
CA LEU A 103 -1.70 -3.52 -19.83
C LEU A 103 -2.26 -2.11 -19.70
N SER A 104 -3.24 -1.97 -18.83
CA SER A 104 -3.79 -0.69 -18.40
C SER A 104 -3.66 -0.53 -16.88
N ILE A 105 -3.49 0.70 -16.39
CA ILE A 105 -3.45 1.02 -14.97
C ILE A 105 -4.40 2.18 -14.66
N LEU A 106 -5.12 2.07 -13.55
CA LEU A 106 -5.89 3.20 -13.02
C LEU A 106 -4.94 4.19 -12.37
N THR A 107 -5.03 5.44 -12.77
CA THR A 107 -4.16 6.51 -12.29
C THR A 107 -5.01 7.68 -11.80
N ILE A 108 -4.74 8.17 -10.61
CA ILE A 108 -5.46 9.31 -10.03
C ILE A 108 -5.09 10.60 -10.76
N ASP A 109 -3.81 10.82 -10.99
CA ASP A 109 -3.28 11.92 -11.79
C ASP A 109 -2.14 11.42 -12.68
N PRO A 110 -2.35 11.31 -14.02
CA PRO A 110 -1.33 10.85 -14.95
C PRO A 110 -0.07 11.74 -14.98
N ALA A 111 -0.17 13.02 -14.61
CA ALA A 111 0.99 13.90 -14.56
C ALA A 111 1.98 13.49 -13.46
N LEU A 112 1.48 12.93 -12.36
CA LEU A 112 2.29 12.47 -11.23
C LEU A 112 2.97 11.12 -11.47
N THR A 113 2.56 10.37 -12.49
CA THR A 113 3.18 9.09 -12.89
C THR A 113 4.02 9.22 -14.16
N ARG A 114 4.33 10.45 -14.59
CA ARG A 114 5.17 10.66 -15.78
C ARG A 114 6.52 9.99 -15.60
N GLY A 115 6.86 9.07 -16.52
CA GLY A 115 8.09 8.28 -16.47
C GLY A 115 7.97 6.94 -15.76
N TYR A 116 6.82 6.68 -15.09
CA TYR A 116 6.47 5.39 -14.49
C TYR A 116 5.68 4.52 -15.46
N PHE A 117 5.59 3.23 -15.18
CA PHE A 117 4.73 2.26 -15.89
C PHE A 117 4.89 2.37 -17.41
N LYS A 118 6.13 2.33 -17.90
CA LYS A 118 6.44 2.48 -19.33
C LYS A 118 5.65 1.49 -20.17
N THR A 119 5.09 1.98 -21.28
CA THR A 119 4.26 1.20 -22.23
C THR A 119 2.95 0.66 -21.67
N VAL A 120 2.53 1.10 -20.47
CA VAL A 120 1.22 0.78 -19.88
C VAL A 120 0.26 1.94 -20.14
N LYS A 121 -0.95 1.63 -20.58
CA LYS A 121 -1.99 2.62 -20.79
C LYS A 121 -2.52 3.13 -19.45
N GLN A 122 -2.38 4.43 -19.21
CA GLN A 122 -2.90 5.05 -17.99
C GLN A 122 -4.33 5.52 -18.21
N LEU A 123 -5.24 5.07 -17.36
CA LEU A 123 -6.65 5.47 -17.35
C LEU A 123 -6.88 6.35 -16.14
N GLU A 124 -7.20 7.62 -16.37
CA GLU A 124 -7.49 8.57 -15.30
C GLU A 124 -8.77 8.17 -14.56
N LEU A 125 -8.66 7.98 -13.25
CA LEU A 125 -9.74 7.58 -12.38
C LEU A 125 -10.60 8.79 -12.01
N PRO A 126 -11.90 8.85 -12.41
CA PRO A 126 -12.77 9.93 -12.01
C PRO A 126 -13.08 9.91 -10.51
N GLU A 127 -13.48 11.03 -9.95
CA GLU A 127 -13.82 11.16 -8.53
C GLU A 127 -14.96 10.22 -8.12
N ILE A 128 -15.96 10.03 -8.99
CA ILE A 128 -17.07 9.08 -8.82
C ILE A 128 -16.86 7.94 -9.82
N PHE A 129 -16.24 6.87 -9.39
CA PHE A 129 -15.71 5.83 -10.25
C PHE A 129 -16.61 4.61 -10.54
N PRO A 130 -17.74 4.30 -9.85
CA PRO A 130 -18.44 3.03 -10.06
C PRO A 130 -18.85 2.78 -11.51
N ARG A 131 -19.45 3.78 -12.18
CA ARG A 131 -19.84 3.65 -13.58
C ARG A 131 -18.63 3.51 -14.51
N PHE A 132 -17.59 4.28 -14.27
CA PHE A 132 -16.34 4.17 -15.01
C PHE A 132 -15.73 2.77 -14.89
N MET A 133 -15.69 2.20 -13.65
CA MET A 133 -15.20 0.84 -13.41
C MET A 133 -16.02 -0.21 -14.17
N PHE A 134 -17.35 -0.08 -14.19
CA PHE A 134 -18.23 -0.97 -14.93
C PHE A 134 -17.88 -0.99 -16.42
N ASP A 135 -17.70 0.18 -17.03
CA ASP A 135 -17.38 0.30 -18.46
C ASP A 135 -15.92 -0.11 -18.75
N ALA A 136 -14.97 0.26 -17.88
CA ALA A 136 -13.54 -0.06 -18.05
C ALA A 136 -13.28 -1.58 -17.92
N VAL A 137 -13.84 -2.24 -16.91
CA VAL A 137 -13.66 -3.69 -16.71
C VAL A 137 -14.27 -4.49 -17.86
N HIS A 138 -15.41 -4.04 -18.40
CA HIS A 138 -16.02 -4.71 -19.55
C HIS A 138 -15.10 -4.77 -20.79
N GLN A 139 -14.22 -3.78 -20.97
CA GLN A 139 -13.25 -3.71 -22.08
C GLN A 139 -11.97 -4.52 -21.84
N GLN A 140 -11.78 -5.08 -20.65
CA GLN A 140 -10.60 -5.87 -20.30
C GLN A 140 -10.89 -7.37 -20.26
N HIS A 141 -9.84 -8.19 -20.25
CA HIS A 141 -9.93 -9.64 -20.04
C HIS A 141 -9.70 -10.01 -18.57
N GLY A 142 -9.26 -9.07 -17.75
CA GLY A 142 -9.06 -9.27 -16.32
C GLY A 142 -8.75 -8.00 -15.55
N VAL A 143 -8.93 -8.09 -14.23
CA VAL A 143 -8.57 -7.07 -13.26
C VAL A 143 -7.55 -7.62 -12.27
N ILE A 144 -6.49 -6.85 -12.04
CA ILE A 144 -5.47 -7.10 -11.03
C ILE A 144 -5.62 -6.03 -9.95
N ALA A 145 -6.17 -6.40 -8.79
CA ALA A 145 -6.15 -5.52 -7.64
C ALA A 145 -4.74 -5.52 -7.04
N CYS A 146 -4.11 -4.34 -6.98
CA CYS A 146 -2.66 -4.23 -6.84
C CYS A 146 -2.19 -3.37 -5.65
N GLU A 147 -3.09 -2.89 -4.76
CA GLU A 147 -2.70 -2.08 -3.61
C GLU A 147 -2.52 -2.92 -2.33
N GLY A 148 -1.52 -2.54 -1.51
CA GLY A 148 -1.20 -3.25 -0.28
C GLY A 148 -2.33 -3.28 0.74
N SER A 149 -3.15 -2.25 0.81
CA SER A 149 -4.25 -2.14 1.77
C SER A 149 -5.60 -2.54 1.17
N MET A 150 -5.61 -3.62 0.39
CA MET A 150 -6.74 -4.04 -0.44
C MET A 150 -8.03 -4.30 0.37
N PHE A 151 -7.92 -4.97 1.50
CA PHE A 151 -9.07 -5.40 2.31
C PHE A 151 -8.99 -4.78 3.72
N LYS A 152 -8.99 -3.44 3.82
CA LYS A 152 -8.86 -2.70 5.08
C LYS A 152 -9.68 -1.41 5.08
N SER A 153 -10.33 -1.10 6.22
CA SER A 153 -10.97 0.20 6.48
C SER A 153 -10.01 1.20 7.15
N LYS A 154 -8.75 0.84 7.40
CA LYS A 154 -7.76 1.67 8.12
C LYS A 154 -7.43 2.97 7.39
N PHE A 155 -7.39 2.96 6.05
CA PHE A 155 -6.98 4.11 5.25
C PHE A 155 -8.17 4.78 4.57
N ALA A 156 -8.81 4.11 3.60
CA ALA A 156 -9.97 4.63 2.88
C ALA A 156 -10.86 3.50 2.40
N ASN A 157 -12.13 3.50 2.79
CA ASN A 157 -13.11 2.53 2.27
C ASN A 157 -13.31 2.65 0.76
N ALA A 158 -13.23 3.87 0.21
CA ALA A 158 -13.33 4.08 -1.23
C ALA A 158 -12.26 3.32 -2.02
N LEU A 159 -11.02 3.30 -1.54
CA LEU A 159 -9.93 2.57 -2.19
C LEU A 159 -10.16 1.05 -2.16
N SER A 160 -10.56 0.52 -1.01
CA SER A 160 -10.94 -0.91 -0.91
C SER A 160 -12.15 -1.24 -1.78
N THR A 161 -13.14 -0.34 -1.84
CA THR A 161 -14.33 -0.49 -2.70
C THR A 161 -13.96 -0.49 -4.21
N LEU A 162 -12.99 0.31 -4.62
CA LEU A 162 -12.47 0.32 -5.98
C LEU A 162 -11.93 -1.06 -6.38
N MET A 163 -11.07 -1.64 -5.54
CA MET A 163 -10.41 -2.91 -5.79
C MET A 163 -11.37 -4.10 -5.70
N VAL A 164 -12.14 -4.19 -4.62
CA VAL A 164 -13.16 -5.22 -4.43
C VAL A 164 -14.23 -5.14 -5.53
N GLY A 165 -14.61 -3.92 -5.91
CA GLY A 165 -15.54 -3.68 -7.02
C GLY A 165 -14.99 -4.13 -8.36
N GLY A 166 -13.73 -3.84 -8.65
CA GLY A 166 -13.04 -4.30 -9.85
C GLY A 166 -12.97 -5.83 -9.92
N LEU A 167 -12.58 -6.49 -8.82
CA LEU A 167 -12.57 -7.96 -8.72
C LEU A 167 -13.97 -8.54 -8.92
N GLY A 168 -14.98 -7.96 -8.25
CA GLY A 168 -16.36 -8.42 -8.38
C GLY A 168 -16.94 -8.25 -9.78
N LEU A 169 -16.63 -7.15 -10.48
CA LEU A 169 -17.04 -6.94 -11.87
C LEU A 169 -16.39 -7.96 -12.80
N ALA A 170 -15.07 -8.19 -12.66
CA ALA A 170 -14.36 -9.17 -13.47
C ALA A 170 -14.88 -10.60 -13.22
N ALA A 171 -15.09 -10.99 -11.96
CA ALA A 171 -15.67 -12.28 -11.60
C ALA A 171 -17.10 -12.45 -12.17
N ALA A 172 -17.93 -11.41 -12.08
CA ALA A 172 -19.29 -11.41 -12.59
C ALA A 172 -19.37 -11.62 -14.11
N GLU A 173 -18.34 -11.20 -14.86
CA GLU A 173 -18.18 -11.39 -16.30
C GLU A 173 -17.33 -12.62 -16.65
N HIS A 174 -17.01 -13.49 -15.69
CA HIS A 174 -16.16 -14.69 -15.86
C HIS A 174 -14.75 -14.39 -16.42
N LYS A 175 -14.21 -13.22 -16.13
CA LYS A 175 -12.86 -12.77 -16.50
C LYS A 175 -11.86 -13.08 -15.40
N LEU A 176 -10.56 -12.85 -15.66
CA LEU A 176 -9.54 -12.96 -14.61
C LEU A 176 -9.80 -11.91 -13.53
N ALA A 177 -9.95 -12.35 -12.29
CA ALA A 177 -10.13 -11.50 -11.10
C ALA A 177 -9.05 -11.87 -10.09
N VAL A 178 -7.99 -11.08 -10.01
CA VAL A 178 -6.80 -11.40 -9.21
C VAL A 178 -6.51 -10.31 -8.20
N GLY A 179 -6.48 -10.67 -6.90
CA GLY A 179 -5.89 -9.84 -5.86
C GLY A 179 -4.45 -10.25 -5.64
N TYR A 180 -3.48 -9.37 -5.90
CA TYR A 180 -2.07 -9.74 -5.94
C TYR A 180 -1.22 -9.00 -4.89
N GLY A 181 -0.73 -9.72 -3.89
CA GLY A 181 0.11 -9.20 -2.81
C GLY A 181 -0.61 -8.20 -1.89
N GLY A 182 -1.93 -8.26 -1.83
CA GLY A 182 -2.75 -7.40 -0.97
C GLY A 182 -2.84 -7.89 0.46
N GLU A 183 -3.18 -7.00 1.38
CA GLU A 183 -3.31 -7.29 2.80
C GLU A 183 -4.76 -7.13 3.25
N ALA A 184 -5.23 -8.08 4.05
CA ALA A 184 -6.46 -7.99 4.79
C ALA A 184 -6.18 -7.54 6.23
N GLY A 185 -7.04 -6.70 6.75
CA GLY A 185 -6.97 -6.20 8.11
C GLY A 185 -8.36 -5.84 8.61
N LYS A 186 -8.45 -5.05 9.67
CA LYS A 186 -9.73 -4.65 10.23
C LYS A 186 -10.59 -3.94 9.18
N MET A 187 -11.74 -4.51 8.89
CA MET A 187 -12.78 -3.98 8.01
C MET A 187 -14.00 -3.56 8.83
N ASP A 188 -14.74 -2.57 8.38
CA ASP A 188 -16.08 -2.32 8.87
C ASP A 188 -17.09 -3.33 8.27
N ARG A 189 -18.27 -3.43 8.87
CA ARG A 189 -19.28 -4.42 8.46
C ARG A 189 -19.73 -4.26 7.00
N SER A 190 -19.71 -3.05 6.47
CA SER A 190 -20.15 -2.79 5.10
C SER A 190 -19.11 -3.31 4.10
N LEU A 191 -17.83 -3.07 4.35
CA LEU A 191 -16.73 -3.59 3.54
C LEU A 191 -16.62 -5.11 3.67
N GLU A 192 -16.73 -5.68 4.88
CA GLU A 192 -16.77 -7.14 5.06
C GLU A 192 -17.87 -7.80 4.22
N GLY A 193 -19.06 -7.21 4.21
CA GLY A 193 -20.19 -7.71 3.40
C GLY A 193 -19.90 -7.66 1.90
N LEU A 194 -19.23 -6.59 1.44
CA LEU A 194 -18.83 -6.43 0.04
C LEU A 194 -17.78 -7.48 -0.35
N VAL A 195 -16.73 -7.65 0.46
CA VAL A 195 -15.66 -8.64 0.26
C VAL A 195 -16.21 -10.05 0.22
N ARG A 196 -16.98 -10.43 1.24
CA ARG A 196 -17.60 -11.78 1.33
C ARG A 196 -18.44 -12.11 0.11
N LYS A 197 -19.20 -11.14 -0.38
CA LYS A 197 -20.16 -11.39 -1.48
C LYS A 197 -19.49 -11.38 -2.85
N TYR A 198 -18.51 -10.51 -3.09
CA TYR A 198 -18.03 -10.23 -4.45
C TYR A 198 -16.57 -10.66 -4.70
N CYS A 199 -15.86 -11.13 -3.66
CA CYS A 199 -14.52 -11.70 -3.84
C CYS A 199 -14.48 -13.23 -3.69
N ALA A 200 -15.63 -13.91 -3.49
CA ALA A 200 -15.65 -15.36 -3.33
C ALA A 200 -15.09 -16.12 -4.54
N ASP A 201 -15.31 -15.60 -5.76
CA ASP A 201 -14.83 -16.18 -7.01
C ASP A 201 -13.55 -15.53 -7.54
N ALA A 202 -12.95 -14.59 -6.78
CA ALA A 202 -11.67 -13.99 -7.13
C ALA A 202 -10.50 -14.86 -6.67
N TYR A 203 -9.41 -14.86 -7.42
CA TYR A 203 -8.16 -15.51 -7.03
C TYR A 203 -7.30 -14.54 -6.24
N ILE A 204 -7.17 -14.78 -4.95
CA ILE A 204 -6.45 -13.87 -4.05
C ILE A 204 -5.14 -14.51 -3.60
N ILE A 205 -4.03 -13.81 -3.84
CA ILE A 205 -2.72 -14.09 -3.24
C ILE A 205 -2.45 -12.95 -2.26
N ALA A 206 -2.64 -13.23 -0.96
CA ALA A 206 -2.48 -12.24 0.09
C ALA A 206 -1.01 -12.07 0.48
N ARG A 207 -0.66 -10.92 1.08
CA ARG A 207 0.72 -10.56 1.39
C ARG A 207 1.33 -11.33 2.57
N ASN A 208 0.51 -11.91 3.43
CA ASN A 208 0.95 -12.65 4.63
C ASN A 208 -0.14 -13.61 5.13
N ASP A 209 0.25 -14.54 5.98
CA ASP A 209 -0.62 -15.59 6.53
C ASP A 209 -1.78 -15.03 7.38
N ALA A 210 -1.58 -13.93 8.09
CA ALA A 210 -2.64 -13.27 8.86
C ALA A 210 -3.76 -12.78 7.94
N SER A 211 -3.42 -12.26 6.76
CA SER A 211 -4.40 -11.86 5.74
C SER A 211 -5.12 -13.04 5.14
N VAL A 212 -4.43 -14.16 4.88
CA VAL A 212 -5.03 -15.43 4.43
C VAL A 212 -6.06 -15.92 5.45
N ALA A 213 -5.68 -15.99 6.73
CA ALA A 213 -6.57 -16.43 7.79
C ALA A 213 -7.83 -15.54 7.89
N GLN A 214 -7.67 -14.23 7.78
CA GLN A 214 -8.79 -13.28 7.83
C GLN A 214 -9.74 -13.42 6.63
N LEU A 215 -9.21 -13.58 5.42
CA LEU A 215 -10.03 -13.76 4.21
C LEU A 215 -10.76 -15.11 4.25
N ASN A 216 -10.09 -16.19 4.66
CA ASN A 216 -10.71 -17.51 4.82
C ASN A 216 -11.85 -17.48 5.84
N ALA A 217 -11.70 -16.73 6.95
CA ALA A 217 -12.77 -16.54 7.92
C ALA A 217 -14.00 -15.80 7.34
N LEU A 218 -13.81 -15.04 6.26
CA LEU A 218 -14.90 -14.40 5.51
C LEU A 218 -15.47 -15.30 4.39
N GLY A 219 -14.93 -16.50 4.19
CA GLY A 219 -15.32 -17.40 3.10
C GLY A 219 -14.70 -17.03 1.76
N VAL A 220 -13.63 -16.24 1.74
CA VAL A 220 -12.85 -15.90 0.55
C VAL A 220 -11.55 -16.68 0.58
N ALA A 221 -11.39 -17.64 -0.34
CA ALA A 221 -10.16 -18.42 -0.44
C ALA A 221 -8.98 -17.53 -0.84
N ALA A 222 -7.86 -17.70 -0.15
CA ALA A 222 -6.65 -16.94 -0.43
C ALA A 222 -5.39 -17.80 -0.26
N GLU A 223 -4.43 -17.57 -1.13
CA GLU A 223 -3.08 -18.15 -1.09
C GLU A 223 -2.13 -17.22 -0.34
N ALA A 224 -1.10 -17.80 0.27
CA ALA A 224 -0.04 -17.03 0.92
C ALA A 224 0.96 -16.46 -0.10
N GLY A 225 1.30 -15.21 0.08
CA GLY A 225 2.24 -14.47 -0.75
C GLY A 225 3.07 -13.47 0.06
N THR A 226 3.63 -12.50 -0.64
CA THR A 226 4.42 -11.42 -0.06
C THR A 226 4.17 -10.09 -0.78
N ASP A 227 4.91 -9.05 -0.41
CA ASP A 227 4.96 -7.80 -1.16
C ASP A 227 5.65 -7.98 -2.51
N THR A 228 5.38 -7.13 -3.48
CA THR A 228 5.98 -7.19 -4.81
C THR A 228 7.18 -6.25 -4.99
N ALA A 229 7.50 -5.43 -3.99
CA ALA A 229 8.59 -4.45 -4.07
C ALA A 229 10.01 -5.03 -3.94
N TRP A 230 10.16 -6.33 -3.70
CA TRP A 230 11.46 -6.97 -3.41
C TRP A 230 12.45 -6.93 -4.58
N THR A 231 11.96 -6.89 -5.80
CA THR A 231 12.77 -6.89 -7.02
C THR A 231 13.06 -5.50 -7.57
N PHE A 232 12.63 -4.44 -6.86
CA PHE A 232 12.71 -3.06 -7.34
C PHE A 232 14.16 -2.63 -7.57
N SER A 233 14.39 -2.11 -8.79
CA SER A 233 15.66 -1.54 -9.22
C SER A 233 15.56 -0.01 -9.19
N PRO A 234 16.13 0.66 -8.19
CA PRO A 234 16.16 2.13 -8.15
C PRO A 234 17.09 2.69 -9.24
N ALA A 235 17.19 4.03 -9.32
CA ALA A 235 18.23 4.67 -10.06
C ALA A 235 19.63 4.21 -9.57
N PRO A 236 20.66 4.23 -10.43
CA PRO A 236 22.02 3.84 -10.02
C PRO A 236 22.48 4.57 -8.76
N ASP A 237 23.28 3.91 -7.93
CA ASP A 237 23.81 4.46 -6.67
C ASP A 237 24.46 5.85 -6.82
N ALA A 238 25.10 6.08 -7.96
CA ALA A 238 25.69 7.37 -8.29
C ALA A 238 24.66 8.52 -8.28
N VAL A 239 23.39 8.26 -8.60
CA VAL A 239 22.31 9.26 -8.55
C VAL A 239 21.99 9.62 -7.09
N GLY A 240 21.79 8.62 -6.23
CA GLY A 240 21.56 8.85 -4.81
C GLY A 240 22.71 9.58 -4.13
N ARG A 241 23.95 9.15 -4.39
CA ARG A 241 25.15 9.80 -3.87
C ARG A 241 25.25 11.26 -4.33
N ARG A 242 25.05 11.53 -5.61
CA ARG A 242 25.07 12.90 -6.15
C ARG A 242 24.04 13.79 -5.49
N LEU A 243 22.79 13.34 -5.35
CA LEU A 243 21.72 14.09 -4.67
C LEU A 243 22.06 14.40 -3.21
N LEU A 244 22.65 13.46 -2.48
CA LEU A 244 23.13 13.70 -1.12
C LEU A 244 24.27 14.71 -1.07
N MET A 245 25.22 14.64 -2.00
CA MET A 245 26.34 15.61 -2.07
C MET A 245 25.84 17.01 -2.43
N GLU A 246 24.92 17.13 -3.38
CA GLU A 246 24.25 18.39 -3.73
C GLU A 246 23.52 19.00 -2.52
N ALA A 247 23.02 18.14 -1.60
CA ALA A 247 22.38 18.52 -0.35
C ALA A 247 23.36 18.78 0.81
N GLY A 248 24.67 18.71 0.57
CA GLY A 248 25.72 19.05 1.54
C GLY A 248 26.39 17.86 2.24
N TRP A 249 26.14 16.61 1.79
CA TRP A 249 26.86 15.46 2.30
C TRP A 249 28.32 15.46 1.81
N ASP A 250 29.26 15.18 2.71
CA ASP A 250 30.69 15.15 2.40
C ASP A 250 31.18 13.86 1.72
N GLY A 251 30.27 12.87 1.55
CA GLY A 251 30.59 11.57 0.96
C GLY A 251 31.22 10.58 1.92
N ALA A 252 31.55 10.95 3.15
CA ALA A 252 32.24 10.13 4.13
C ALA A 252 31.43 9.92 5.43
N GLN A 253 30.75 10.96 5.89
CA GLN A 253 29.93 10.89 7.11
C GLN A 253 28.80 9.85 6.93
N PRO A 254 28.52 9.01 7.96
CA PRO A 254 27.38 8.08 7.90
C PRO A 254 26.06 8.83 7.67
N VAL A 255 25.20 8.31 6.81
CA VAL A 255 23.88 8.91 6.50
C VAL A 255 22.80 8.26 7.36
N LEU A 256 22.06 9.08 8.12
CA LEU A 256 20.86 8.65 8.84
C LEU A 256 19.60 9.16 8.12
N ALA A 257 18.81 8.25 7.57
CA ALA A 257 17.53 8.58 6.95
C ALA A 257 16.36 8.42 7.93
N LEU A 258 15.57 9.48 8.11
CA LEU A 258 14.36 9.47 8.93
C LEU A 258 13.14 9.71 8.03
N CYS A 259 12.17 8.80 8.06
CA CYS A 259 10.96 8.86 7.25
C CYS A 259 9.70 9.04 8.13
N PRO A 260 9.41 10.27 8.61
CA PRO A 260 8.25 10.54 9.45
C PRO A 260 6.97 10.62 8.61
N ILE A 261 5.83 10.40 9.26
CA ILE A 261 4.49 10.62 8.71
C ILE A 261 3.60 11.33 9.74
N ASN A 262 2.34 11.59 9.41
CA ASN A 262 1.30 11.80 10.43
C ASN A 262 0.52 10.48 10.65
N PRO A 263 0.79 9.70 11.71
CA PRO A 263 0.11 8.42 11.91
C PRO A 263 -1.32 8.54 12.44
N PHE A 264 -1.76 9.73 12.86
CA PHE A 264 -3.01 9.96 13.60
C PHE A 264 -4.17 10.48 12.74
N TRP A 265 -3.94 10.86 11.50
CA TRP A 265 -4.95 11.45 10.62
C TRP A 265 -5.77 10.41 9.83
N TRP A 266 -5.45 9.12 9.97
CA TRP A 266 -6.20 8.02 9.36
C TRP A 266 -7.35 7.50 10.25
N PRO A 267 -8.42 6.92 9.66
CA PRO A 267 -8.73 6.86 8.23
C PRO A 267 -9.21 8.20 7.68
N VAL A 268 -9.09 8.40 6.37
CA VAL A 268 -9.82 9.44 5.67
C VAL A 268 -11.30 9.09 5.64
N LYS A 269 -12.15 10.11 5.73
CA LYS A 269 -13.60 9.96 5.68
C LYS A 269 -14.22 10.93 4.70
N PRO A 270 -15.32 10.53 4.05
CA PRO A 270 -16.06 11.45 3.21
C PRO A 270 -16.78 12.51 4.06
N ASP A 271 -16.68 13.78 3.64
CA ASP A 271 -17.41 14.90 4.19
C ASP A 271 -17.84 15.83 3.05
N LEU A 272 -19.12 15.75 2.68
CA LEU A 272 -19.68 16.53 1.58
C LEU A 272 -19.69 18.03 1.88
N ARG A 273 -19.89 18.43 3.14
CA ARG A 273 -19.86 19.83 3.56
C ARG A 273 -18.46 20.41 3.38
N MET A 274 -17.45 19.75 3.93
CA MET A 274 -16.06 20.15 3.74
C MET A 274 -15.66 20.14 2.26
N GLY A 275 -16.19 19.21 1.46
CA GLY A 275 -15.99 19.16 0.02
C GLY A 275 -16.51 20.40 -0.70
N VAL A 276 -17.72 20.87 -0.36
CA VAL A 276 -18.31 22.12 -0.88
C VAL A 276 -17.51 23.33 -0.39
N GLU A 277 -17.20 23.41 0.90
CA GLU A 277 -16.40 24.49 1.47
C GLU A 277 -15.02 24.59 0.79
N ARG A 278 -14.39 23.45 0.47
CA ARG A 278 -13.15 23.41 -0.30
C ARG A 278 -13.31 23.92 -1.73
N ALA A 279 -14.33 23.44 -2.43
CA ALA A 279 -14.55 23.78 -3.84
C ALA A 279 -14.92 25.24 -4.05
N VAL A 280 -15.75 25.82 -3.14
CA VAL A 280 -16.28 27.18 -3.26
C VAL A 280 -15.40 28.22 -2.55
N LEU A 281 -14.90 27.87 -1.34
CA LEU A 281 -14.19 28.83 -0.47
C LEU A 281 -12.67 28.58 -0.41
N GLY A 282 -12.17 27.49 -1.02
CA GLY A 282 -10.77 27.12 -0.97
C GLY A 282 -10.28 26.68 0.43
N MET A 283 -11.21 26.31 1.33
CA MET A 283 -10.90 25.85 2.69
C MET A 283 -10.46 24.39 2.72
N HIS A 284 -9.98 23.91 3.87
CA HIS A 284 -9.65 22.50 4.14
C HIS A 284 -8.64 21.85 3.19
N LYS A 285 -7.87 22.61 2.42
CA LYS A 285 -6.86 22.07 1.49
C LYS A 285 -5.86 21.20 2.21
N ASP A 286 -5.55 21.54 3.44
CA ASP A 286 -4.54 20.87 4.25
C ASP A 286 -4.99 19.53 4.84
N ALA A 287 -6.27 19.34 5.04
CA ALA A 287 -6.86 18.10 5.51
C ALA A 287 -7.45 17.24 4.37
N HIS A 288 -7.45 17.76 3.15
CA HIS A 288 -8.05 17.11 1.99
C HIS A 288 -7.13 16.02 1.45
N TYR A 289 -7.71 14.86 1.15
CA TYR A 289 -7.01 13.73 0.55
C TYR A 289 -7.31 13.64 -0.96
N LYS A 290 -8.54 13.30 -1.33
CA LYS A 290 -9.04 13.31 -2.71
C LYS A 290 -10.55 13.47 -2.72
N SER A 291 -11.08 14.21 -3.69
CA SER A 291 -12.52 14.44 -3.89
C SER A 291 -13.16 15.01 -2.63
N VAL A 292 -14.09 14.27 -2.03
CA VAL A 292 -14.78 14.62 -0.78
C VAL A 292 -14.16 13.97 0.46
N TYR A 293 -12.98 13.33 0.33
CA TYR A 293 -12.32 12.63 1.42
C TYR A 293 -11.33 13.53 2.15
N PHE A 294 -11.40 13.51 3.48
CA PHE A 294 -10.57 14.35 4.35
C PHE A 294 -9.89 13.51 5.42
N HIS A 295 -8.65 13.86 5.71
CA HIS A 295 -7.95 13.34 6.89
C HIS A 295 -8.61 13.82 8.17
N LYS A 296 -8.44 13.07 9.25
CA LYS A 296 -8.78 13.57 10.59
C LYS A 296 -7.92 14.78 10.88
N ALA A 297 -8.56 15.84 11.36
CA ALA A 297 -7.92 17.10 11.74
C ALA A 297 -8.36 17.53 13.14
N GLY A 298 -7.72 18.56 13.67
CA GLY A 298 -8.06 19.19 14.94
C GLY A 298 -6.99 19.00 16.02
N ALA A 299 -7.12 19.78 17.10
CA ALA A 299 -6.10 19.92 18.14
C ALA A 299 -5.61 18.61 18.76
N ALA A 300 -6.47 17.61 18.88
CA ALA A 300 -6.06 16.29 19.43
C ALA A 300 -5.15 15.52 18.47
N VAL A 301 -5.38 15.59 17.16
CA VAL A 301 -4.52 14.97 16.14
C VAL A 301 -3.19 15.70 16.08
N GLU A 302 -3.22 17.03 16.08
CA GLU A 302 -2.04 17.89 16.05
C GLU A 302 -1.16 17.67 17.28
N ALA A 303 -1.75 17.64 18.49
CA ALA A 303 -1.02 17.40 19.72
C ALA A 303 -0.33 16.02 19.75
N ARG A 304 -1.01 14.97 19.27
CA ARG A 304 -0.41 13.64 19.19
C ARG A 304 0.71 13.58 18.14
N GLN A 305 0.53 14.21 16.99
CA GLN A 305 1.57 14.33 15.98
C GLN A 305 2.77 15.10 16.50
N ASP A 306 2.54 16.21 17.21
CA ASP A 306 3.60 17.01 17.80
C ASP A 306 4.40 16.24 18.84
N ALA A 307 3.72 15.49 19.73
CA ALA A 307 4.37 14.62 20.70
C ALA A 307 5.22 13.53 20.05
N TYR A 308 4.69 12.85 19.03
CA TYR A 308 5.39 11.84 18.26
C TYR A 308 6.64 12.40 17.57
N LEU A 309 6.52 13.52 16.84
CA LEU A 309 7.67 14.15 16.17
C LEU A 309 8.69 14.71 17.17
N SER A 310 8.24 15.18 18.35
CA SER A 310 9.12 15.63 19.44
C SER A 310 9.92 14.48 20.02
N ALA A 311 9.30 13.30 20.18
CA ALA A 311 9.99 12.11 20.66
C ALA A 311 11.07 11.63 19.65
N ILE A 312 10.74 11.64 18.35
CA ILE A 312 11.73 11.32 17.29
C ILE A 312 12.90 12.32 17.33
N ALA A 313 12.60 13.61 17.41
CA ALA A 313 13.65 14.65 17.45
C ALA A 313 14.53 14.50 18.69
N GLU A 314 13.94 14.20 19.84
CA GLU A 314 14.68 14.03 21.10
C GLU A 314 15.57 12.79 21.07
N GLY A 315 15.05 11.62 20.67
CA GLY A 315 15.84 10.39 20.54
C GLY A 315 16.99 10.56 19.54
N THR A 316 16.73 11.22 18.40
CA THR A 316 17.76 11.53 17.39
C THR A 316 18.81 12.48 17.96
N ARG A 317 18.42 13.55 18.70
CA ARG A 317 19.38 14.49 19.31
C ARG A 317 20.23 13.81 20.38
N ARG A 318 19.64 12.92 21.20
CA ARG A 318 20.38 12.14 22.21
C ARG A 318 21.43 11.25 21.53
N PHE A 319 21.04 10.52 20.48
CA PHE A 319 21.96 9.70 19.71
C PHE A 319 23.12 10.49 19.10
N LEU A 320 22.86 11.73 18.62
CA LEU A 320 23.86 12.59 17.99
C LEU A 320 24.77 13.36 18.98
N ARG A 321 24.58 13.23 20.31
CA ARG A 321 25.45 13.91 21.28
C ARG A 321 26.89 13.44 21.16
N ASP A 322 27.08 12.13 21.03
CA ASP A 322 28.39 11.48 21.04
C ASP A 322 28.74 10.85 19.67
N ARG A 323 27.93 11.10 18.66
CA ARG A 323 28.05 10.50 17.31
C ARG A 323 27.79 11.52 16.23
N SER A 324 28.43 11.31 15.08
CA SER A 324 28.22 12.15 13.91
C SER A 324 27.48 11.38 12.82
N ALA A 325 26.41 11.95 12.28
CA ALA A 325 25.71 11.44 11.10
C ALA A 325 25.13 12.59 10.27
N PHE A 326 25.13 12.43 8.96
CA PHE A 326 24.42 13.31 8.05
C PHE A 326 22.95 12.91 8.04
N VAL A 327 22.11 13.69 8.73
CA VAL A 327 20.68 13.38 8.88
C VAL A 327 19.91 13.92 7.68
N VAL A 328 19.15 13.05 7.01
CA VAL A 328 18.24 13.40 5.93
C VAL A 328 16.81 13.03 6.29
N LEU A 329 15.85 13.84 5.87
CA LEU A 329 14.42 13.60 6.08
C LEU A 329 13.78 13.17 4.77
N VAL A 330 13.02 12.06 4.78
CA VAL A 330 12.50 11.47 3.56
C VAL A 330 11.00 11.30 3.63
N GLY A 331 10.30 11.89 2.67
CA GLY A 331 8.85 11.73 2.47
C GLY A 331 8.55 10.78 1.33
N MET A 332 8.01 9.60 1.65
CA MET A 332 7.68 8.57 0.66
C MET A 332 6.33 8.83 -0.06
N GLU A 333 5.61 9.83 0.35
CA GLU A 333 4.39 10.35 -0.25
C GLU A 333 4.41 11.88 -0.17
N MET A 334 3.80 12.58 -1.13
CA MET A 334 3.73 14.06 -1.13
C MET A 334 3.21 14.61 0.21
N LEU A 335 2.26 13.92 0.82
CA LEU A 335 1.65 14.30 2.09
C LEU A 335 2.63 14.25 3.27
N ASP A 336 3.75 13.52 3.15
CA ASP A 336 4.75 13.40 4.21
C ASP A 336 5.62 14.66 4.35
N ARG A 337 5.63 15.56 3.35
CA ARG A 337 6.39 16.82 3.38
C ARG A 337 6.19 17.58 4.67
N ARG A 338 4.95 17.74 5.14
CA ARG A 338 4.64 18.43 6.39
C ARG A 338 5.26 17.78 7.62
N ALA A 339 5.24 16.45 7.67
CA ALA A 339 5.87 15.73 8.78
C ALA A 339 7.38 15.89 8.75
N CYS A 340 7.99 15.86 7.54
CA CYS A 340 9.42 16.13 7.35
C CYS A 340 9.80 17.56 7.77
N GLU A 341 9.07 18.57 7.34
CA GLU A 341 9.29 19.97 7.71
C GLU A 341 9.14 20.21 9.22
N ALA A 342 8.09 19.64 9.83
CA ALA A 342 7.87 19.76 11.26
C ALA A 342 8.98 19.06 12.07
N LEU A 343 9.44 17.87 11.64
CA LEU A 343 10.57 17.19 12.27
C LEU A 343 11.87 17.98 12.08
N ASN A 344 12.09 18.55 10.88
CA ASN A 344 13.26 19.42 10.61
C ASN A 344 13.32 20.59 11.58
N ALA A 345 12.20 21.30 11.75
CA ALA A 345 12.12 22.41 12.71
C ALA A 345 12.48 21.96 14.16
N LYS A 346 11.97 20.79 14.59
CA LYS A 346 12.28 20.21 15.90
C LYS A 346 13.74 19.77 16.06
N LEU A 347 14.41 19.43 14.95
CA LEU A 347 15.84 19.09 14.93
C LEU A 347 16.77 20.33 14.84
N GLY A 348 16.21 21.53 14.86
CA GLY A 348 16.95 22.79 14.77
C GLY A 348 17.09 23.34 13.34
N GLY A 349 16.43 22.74 12.36
CA GLY A 349 16.48 23.14 10.96
C GLY A 349 17.72 22.66 10.21
N GLY A 350 17.79 23.01 8.91
CA GLY A 350 18.98 22.78 8.07
C GLY A 350 19.21 21.35 7.61
N ARG A 351 18.27 20.42 7.88
CA ARG A 351 18.38 19.04 7.37
C ARG A 351 17.79 18.98 5.97
N PRO A 352 18.46 18.34 4.98
CA PRO A 352 17.90 18.18 3.66
C PRO A 352 16.65 17.29 3.67
N LEU A 353 15.69 17.65 2.81
CA LEU A 353 14.45 16.94 2.60
C LEU A 353 14.46 16.30 1.21
N PHE A 354 14.16 15.01 1.15
CA PHE A 354 13.93 14.28 -0.09
C PHE A 354 12.49 13.76 -0.07
N VAL A 355 11.61 14.37 -0.84
CA VAL A 355 10.17 14.05 -0.84
C VAL A 355 9.70 13.70 -2.24
N SER A 356 8.73 12.80 -2.32
CA SER A 356 8.26 12.23 -3.59
C SER A 356 7.53 13.20 -4.51
N ASP A 357 7.19 14.41 -4.06
CA ASP A 357 6.70 15.50 -4.92
C ASP A 357 7.81 16.13 -5.79
N GLU A 358 9.06 16.07 -5.34
CA GLU A 358 10.24 16.59 -6.05
C GLU A 358 11.08 15.47 -6.69
N HIS A 359 11.10 14.31 -6.08
CA HIS A 359 11.91 13.17 -6.51
C HIS A 359 11.01 12.00 -6.94
N ASP A 360 11.32 11.39 -8.08
CA ASP A 360 10.64 10.19 -8.51
C ASP A 360 11.02 8.98 -7.63
N MET A 361 10.25 7.88 -7.76
CA MET A 361 10.47 6.67 -6.96
C MET A 361 11.87 6.07 -7.16
N PHE A 362 12.46 6.20 -8.34
CA PHE A 362 13.78 5.65 -8.65
C PHE A 362 14.88 6.43 -7.95
N ALA A 363 14.84 7.76 -8.02
CA ALA A 363 15.79 8.64 -7.36
C ALA A 363 15.65 8.57 -5.84
N LEU A 364 14.41 8.61 -5.33
CA LEU A 364 14.13 8.60 -3.89
C LEU A 364 14.63 7.31 -3.21
N VAL A 365 14.37 6.14 -3.83
CA VAL A 365 14.86 4.86 -3.31
C VAL A 365 16.39 4.77 -3.45
N SER A 366 16.99 5.33 -4.51
CA SER A 366 18.45 5.41 -4.64
C SER A 366 19.08 6.22 -3.50
N VAL A 367 18.45 7.35 -3.10
CA VAL A 367 18.90 8.15 -1.93
C VAL A 367 18.86 7.34 -0.63
N ILE A 368 17.73 6.72 -0.31
CA ILE A 368 17.59 5.98 0.97
C ILE A 368 18.45 4.72 1.02
N ARG A 369 18.83 4.15 -0.12
CA ARG A 369 19.79 3.03 -0.18
C ARG A 369 21.24 3.44 0.10
N GLN A 370 21.57 4.73 0.09
CA GLN A 370 22.88 5.22 0.54
C GLN A 370 22.94 5.42 2.06
N ALA A 371 21.84 5.23 2.78
CA ALA A 371 21.81 5.40 4.23
C ALA A 371 22.62 4.31 4.95
N SER A 372 23.36 4.71 5.97
CA SER A 372 24.00 3.79 6.92
C SER A 372 22.97 3.22 7.90
N ALA A 373 21.90 3.96 8.16
CA ALA A 373 20.74 3.51 8.92
C ALA A 373 19.48 4.24 8.49
N LEU A 374 18.34 3.55 8.57
CA LEU A 374 17.01 4.08 8.27
C LEU A 374 16.06 3.85 9.44
N VAL A 375 15.32 4.88 9.84
CA VAL A 375 14.16 4.74 10.74
C VAL A 375 12.92 5.30 10.04
N SER A 376 11.88 4.49 9.95
CA SER A 376 10.73 4.84 9.11
C SER A 376 9.39 4.46 9.72
N SER A 377 8.41 5.36 9.57
CA SER A 377 7.00 5.03 9.76
C SER A 377 6.28 4.68 8.44
N ARG A 378 7.00 4.69 7.32
CA ARG A 378 6.55 4.19 6.02
C ARG A 378 7.09 2.78 5.77
N TYR A 379 6.18 1.81 5.68
CA TYR A 379 6.49 0.41 5.43
C TYR A 379 7.42 0.21 4.21
N HIS A 380 7.10 0.84 3.09
CA HIS A 380 7.87 0.67 1.86
C HIS A 380 9.22 1.40 1.83
N ALA A 381 9.48 2.38 2.71
CA ALA A 381 10.84 2.89 2.87
C ALA A 381 11.76 1.78 3.39
N ILE A 382 11.25 0.96 4.33
CA ILE A 382 12.00 -0.18 4.86
C ILE A 382 12.12 -1.27 3.78
N VAL A 383 11.01 -1.70 3.19
CA VAL A 383 11.01 -2.81 2.20
C VAL A 383 11.91 -2.50 1.00
N THR A 384 11.88 -1.28 0.47
CA THR A 384 12.69 -0.91 -0.69
C THR A 384 14.18 -0.76 -0.39
N THR A 385 14.57 -0.56 0.88
CA THR A 385 15.98 -0.50 1.32
C THR A 385 16.54 -1.86 1.70
N MET A 386 15.70 -2.82 2.10
CA MET A 386 16.14 -4.15 2.52
C MET A 386 16.97 -4.90 1.45
N PRO A 387 16.64 -4.89 0.14
CA PRO A 387 17.50 -5.50 -0.88
C PRO A 387 18.89 -4.86 -1.00
N GLY A 388 19.06 -3.62 -0.51
CA GLY A 388 20.36 -2.95 -0.37
C GLY A 388 21.05 -3.21 0.98
N LEU A 389 20.48 -4.07 1.83
CA LEU A 389 20.96 -4.43 3.17
C LEU A 389 21.14 -3.23 4.11
N VAL A 390 20.37 -2.15 3.93
CA VAL A 390 20.41 -0.97 4.80
C VAL A 390 19.85 -1.33 6.18
N PRO A 391 20.63 -1.22 7.28
CA PRO A 391 20.14 -1.40 8.63
C PRO A 391 18.93 -0.51 8.89
N SER A 392 17.81 -1.09 9.30
CA SER A 392 16.57 -0.33 9.39
C SER A 392 15.69 -0.76 10.56
N ALA A 393 15.00 0.22 11.13
CA ALA A 393 13.98 0.04 12.15
C ALA A 393 12.69 0.78 11.75
N GLY A 394 11.58 0.43 12.39
CA GLY A 394 10.30 1.04 12.10
C GLY A 394 9.62 1.63 13.31
N ILE A 395 8.88 2.73 13.13
CA ILE A 395 7.97 3.28 14.12
C ILE A 395 6.56 3.05 13.61
N THR A 396 5.86 2.09 14.18
CA THR A 396 4.62 1.57 13.61
C THR A 396 3.36 2.17 14.20
N MET A 397 2.36 2.37 13.34
CA MET A 397 0.98 2.70 13.71
C MET A 397 0.02 1.53 13.49
N ASP A 398 0.50 0.44 12.89
CA ASP A 398 -0.29 -0.76 12.57
C ASP A 398 0.60 -2.02 12.49
N GLU A 399 0.01 -3.15 12.17
CA GLU A 399 0.66 -4.46 12.15
C GLU A 399 1.73 -4.64 11.07
N ARG A 400 1.78 -3.82 10.01
CA ARG A 400 2.64 -4.06 8.84
C ARG A 400 4.13 -4.06 9.18
N ILE A 401 4.59 -3.02 9.89
CA ILE A 401 6.00 -2.91 10.29
C ILE A 401 6.33 -3.93 11.37
N ARG A 402 5.42 -4.19 12.33
CA ARG A 402 5.60 -5.25 13.32
C ARG A 402 5.81 -6.61 12.66
N ASN A 403 4.94 -6.97 11.72
CA ASN A 403 5.03 -8.23 10.97
C ASN A 403 6.34 -8.31 10.17
N LEU A 404 6.77 -7.20 9.57
CA LEU A 404 8.04 -7.15 8.82
C LEU A 404 9.25 -7.37 9.73
N MET A 405 9.26 -6.75 10.92
CA MET A 405 10.37 -6.93 11.86
C MET A 405 10.36 -8.34 12.47
N ALA A 406 9.18 -8.91 12.73
CA ALA A 406 9.06 -10.29 13.15
C ALA A 406 9.53 -11.27 12.04
N ASP A 407 9.20 -11.01 10.77
CA ASP A 407 9.70 -11.79 9.62
C ASP A 407 11.24 -11.74 9.50
N ARG A 408 11.88 -10.69 9.98
CA ARG A 408 13.34 -10.55 10.05
C ARG A 408 13.98 -11.19 11.28
N ASP A 409 13.20 -11.81 12.16
CA ASP A 409 13.63 -12.26 13.50
C ASP A 409 14.20 -11.11 14.38
N GLN A 410 13.71 -9.88 14.17
CA GLN A 410 14.14 -8.65 14.83
C GLN A 410 12.94 -7.82 15.33
N PRO A 411 11.99 -8.41 16.10
CA PRO A 411 10.76 -7.72 16.50
C PRO A 411 11.01 -6.48 17.37
N GLU A 412 12.15 -6.41 18.07
CA GLU A 412 12.57 -5.27 18.88
C GLU A 412 12.94 -4.02 18.07
N LEU A 413 13.11 -4.13 16.77
CA LEU A 413 13.29 -2.99 15.86
C LEU A 413 11.96 -2.37 15.40
N ALA A 414 10.82 -2.83 15.93
CA ALA A 414 9.51 -2.21 15.76
C ALA A 414 9.14 -1.39 16.98
N LEU A 415 9.24 -0.07 16.88
CA LEU A 415 8.80 0.89 17.89
C LEU A 415 7.33 1.27 17.66
N GLU A 416 6.63 1.72 18.70
CA GLU A 416 5.21 2.12 18.58
C GLU A 416 5.09 3.65 18.58
N VAL A 417 4.16 4.19 17.76
CA VAL A 417 3.92 5.65 17.67
C VAL A 417 3.36 6.26 18.96
N ASP A 418 2.73 5.44 19.81
CA ASP A 418 2.11 5.85 21.06
C ASP A 418 2.98 5.45 22.28
N ASP A 419 4.21 5.00 22.07
CA ASP A 419 5.11 4.62 23.16
C ASP A 419 5.54 5.86 23.97
N PRO A 420 5.26 5.91 25.28
CA PRO A 420 5.64 7.04 26.12
C PRO A 420 7.17 7.19 26.26
N LEU A 421 7.94 6.14 26.01
CA LEU A 421 9.41 6.11 26.04
C LEU A 421 10.03 6.09 24.63
N LEU A 422 9.27 6.53 23.61
CA LEU A 422 9.73 6.48 22.22
C LEU A 422 11.10 7.13 22.01
N ALA A 423 11.42 8.22 22.72
CA ALA A 423 12.70 8.90 22.58
C ALA A 423 13.87 8.03 23.07
N GLU A 424 13.72 7.37 24.22
CA GLU A 424 14.71 6.45 24.79
C GLU A 424 14.89 5.21 23.92
N HIS A 425 13.79 4.61 23.49
CA HIS A 425 13.82 3.41 22.64
C HIS A 425 14.40 3.72 21.26
N LEU A 426 14.12 4.90 20.70
CA LEU A 426 14.71 5.34 19.45
C LEU A 426 16.22 5.57 19.57
N GLU A 427 16.70 6.23 20.64
CA GLU A 427 18.12 6.40 20.91
C GLU A 427 18.85 5.04 20.93
N ALA A 428 18.31 4.08 21.71
CA ALA A 428 18.87 2.73 21.81
C ALA A 428 18.83 1.98 20.46
N THR A 429 17.73 2.14 19.72
CA THR A 429 17.57 1.55 18.38
C THR A 429 18.60 2.11 17.40
N LEU A 430 18.77 3.44 17.35
CA LEU A 430 19.77 4.10 16.52
C LEU A 430 21.19 3.63 16.89
N ALA A 431 21.51 3.54 18.19
CA ALA A 431 22.79 3.00 18.64
C ALA A 431 23.02 1.59 18.08
N ARG A 432 22.04 0.69 18.20
CA ARG A 432 22.13 -0.67 17.66
C ARG A 432 22.34 -0.72 16.15
N LEU A 433 21.58 0.10 15.37
CA LEU A 433 21.72 0.13 13.91
C LEU A 433 23.13 0.55 13.46
N PHE A 434 23.81 1.41 14.24
CA PHE A 434 25.15 1.90 13.95
C PHE A 434 26.26 1.03 14.54
N ASP A 435 26.03 0.39 15.69
CA ASP A 435 27.04 -0.40 16.39
C ASP A 435 27.09 -1.86 15.92
N ASP A 436 25.93 -2.40 15.48
CA ASP A 436 25.81 -3.76 14.93
C ASP A 436 25.10 -3.78 13.58
N PRO A 437 25.61 -3.05 12.56
CA PRO A 437 24.98 -3.06 11.25
C PRO A 437 25.02 -4.45 10.60
N GLY A 438 26.04 -5.25 10.91
CA GLY A 438 26.21 -6.61 10.38
C GLY A 438 25.12 -7.56 10.87
N GLY A 439 24.87 -7.59 12.20
CA GLY A 439 23.82 -8.42 12.77
C GLY A 439 22.42 -8.03 12.29
N VAL A 440 22.16 -6.73 12.16
CA VAL A 440 20.88 -6.25 11.60
C VAL A 440 20.75 -6.65 10.11
N SER A 441 21.80 -6.47 9.31
CA SER A 441 21.80 -6.81 7.88
C SER A 441 21.65 -8.29 7.61
N ALA A 442 22.15 -9.16 8.50
CA ALA A 442 21.98 -10.62 8.37
C ALA A 442 20.50 -11.03 8.43
N GLY A 443 19.72 -10.49 9.38
CA GLY A 443 18.27 -10.72 9.45
C GLY A 443 17.54 -10.14 8.22
N ILE A 444 17.97 -8.98 7.73
CA ILE A 444 17.45 -8.39 6.49
C ILE A 444 17.71 -9.32 5.31
N GLN A 445 18.93 -9.80 5.12
CA GLN A 445 19.30 -10.70 4.02
C GLN A 445 18.46 -11.97 4.03
N ALA A 446 18.34 -12.62 5.18
CA ALA A 446 17.53 -13.83 5.32
C ALA A 446 16.06 -13.59 4.93
N SER A 447 15.47 -12.49 5.38
CA SER A 447 14.10 -12.09 5.04
C SER A 447 13.95 -11.77 3.54
N VAL A 448 14.89 -11.04 2.92
CA VAL A 448 14.86 -10.72 1.48
C VAL A 448 14.89 -12.00 0.63
N VAL A 449 15.81 -12.94 0.91
CA VAL A 449 15.91 -14.19 0.16
C VAL A 449 14.62 -15.01 0.29
N ARG A 450 14.09 -15.13 1.51
CA ARG A 450 12.81 -15.83 1.76
C ARG A 450 11.66 -15.21 0.98
N ASN A 451 11.51 -13.88 1.06
CA ASN A 451 10.44 -13.17 0.39
C ASN A 451 10.55 -13.19 -1.14
N LEU A 452 11.75 -13.18 -1.71
CA LEU A 452 11.96 -13.40 -3.14
C LEU A 452 11.48 -14.79 -3.56
N GLY A 453 11.81 -15.85 -2.80
CA GLY A 453 11.29 -17.19 -3.04
C GLY A 453 9.76 -17.25 -3.01
N VAL A 454 9.13 -16.58 -2.03
CA VAL A 454 7.68 -16.48 -1.94
C VAL A 454 7.09 -15.67 -3.13
N MET A 455 7.72 -14.57 -3.55
CA MET A 455 7.29 -13.81 -4.73
C MET A 455 7.37 -14.64 -6.01
N GLY A 456 8.42 -15.46 -6.16
CA GLY A 456 8.50 -16.44 -7.25
C GLY A 456 7.36 -17.47 -7.20
N ARG A 457 7.02 -17.96 -6.00
CA ARG A 457 5.87 -18.85 -5.81
C ARG A 457 4.55 -18.18 -6.20
N MET A 458 4.36 -16.89 -5.90
CA MET A 458 3.20 -16.12 -6.38
C MET A 458 3.13 -16.14 -7.91
N GLY A 459 4.28 -16.00 -8.59
CA GLY A 459 4.35 -16.11 -10.05
C GLY A 459 3.94 -17.49 -10.57
N GLN A 460 4.35 -18.58 -9.90
CA GLN A 460 3.91 -19.94 -10.24
C GLN A 460 2.39 -20.07 -10.14
N LEU A 461 1.82 -19.65 -9.03
CA LEU A 461 0.37 -19.69 -8.77
C LEU A 461 -0.42 -18.87 -9.81
N LEU A 462 0.08 -17.68 -10.16
CA LEU A 462 -0.52 -16.84 -11.18
C LEU A 462 -0.51 -17.50 -12.56
N VAL A 463 0.61 -18.12 -12.96
CA VAL A 463 0.74 -18.86 -14.21
C VAL A 463 -0.30 -19.99 -14.28
N GLU A 464 -0.44 -20.79 -13.21
CA GLU A 464 -1.44 -21.85 -13.18
C GLU A 464 -2.88 -21.32 -13.23
N TYR A 465 -3.17 -20.22 -12.57
CA TYR A 465 -4.47 -19.60 -12.63
C TYR A 465 -4.82 -19.14 -14.06
N VAL A 466 -3.89 -18.47 -14.75
CA VAL A 466 -4.09 -18.04 -16.15
C VAL A 466 -4.22 -19.26 -17.06
N ARG A 467 -3.39 -20.30 -16.89
CA ARG A 467 -3.48 -21.55 -17.68
C ARG A 467 -4.82 -22.24 -17.52
N ALA A 468 -5.34 -22.30 -16.29
CA ALA A 468 -6.63 -22.91 -16.03
C ALA A 468 -7.80 -22.16 -16.67
N ARG A 469 -7.72 -20.82 -16.73
CA ARG A 469 -8.77 -19.96 -17.33
C ARG A 469 -8.64 -19.81 -18.83
N HIS A 470 -7.41 -19.82 -19.35
CA HIS A 470 -7.08 -19.63 -20.77
C HIS A 470 -6.06 -20.71 -21.20
N PRO A 471 -6.49 -21.98 -21.42
CA PRO A 471 -5.57 -23.09 -21.74
C PRO A 471 -4.76 -22.88 -23.02
N ALA A 472 -5.23 -22.07 -23.97
CA ALA A 472 -4.55 -21.74 -25.21
C ALA A 472 -3.62 -20.50 -25.11
N PHE A 473 -3.50 -19.88 -23.91
CA PHE A 473 -2.60 -18.73 -23.72
C PHE A 473 -1.14 -19.16 -23.81
N PRO A 474 -0.29 -18.47 -24.58
CA PRO A 474 1.09 -18.88 -24.82
C PRO A 474 1.97 -18.55 -23.58
N ILE A 475 2.08 -19.50 -22.66
CA ILE A 475 2.98 -19.41 -21.52
C ILE A 475 4.31 -19.99 -21.90
N ARG A 476 5.42 -19.30 -21.55
CA ARG A 476 6.77 -19.77 -21.79
C ARG A 476 6.99 -21.16 -21.17
N ALA A 477 7.67 -22.05 -21.90
CA ALA A 477 8.01 -23.39 -21.40
C ALA A 477 8.84 -23.32 -20.11
N GLY A 478 8.58 -24.22 -19.18
CA GLY A 478 9.25 -24.29 -17.88
C GLY A 478 8.61 -23.43 -16.80
N LEU A 479 7.66 -22.52 -17.12
CA LEU A 479 6.92 -21.79 -16.10
C LEU A 479 5.71 -22.59 -15.60
N GLY A 480 5.35 -22.38 -14.34
CA GLY A 480 4.28 -23.04 -13.59
C GLY A 480 4.81 -23.80 -12.39
N LEU A 481 3.96 -24.62 -11.76
CA LEU A 481 4.30 -25.31 -10.49
C LEU A 481 5.48 -26.31 -10.62
N ALA A 482 5.76 -26.81 -11.80
CA ALA A 482 6.88 -27.73 -12.05
C ALA A 482 8.23 -27.01 -12.18
N GLY A 483 8.23 -25.70 -12.45
CA GLY A 483 9.44 -24.88 -12.55
C GLY A 483 9.96 -24.43 -11.19
N SER A 484 11.16 -23.83 -11.18
CA SER A 484 11.68 -23.19 -9.96
C SER A 484 10.94 -21.89 -9.65
N PRO A 485 10.63 -21.55 -8.38
CA PRO A 485 10.11 -20.23 -8.04
C PRO A 485 10.99 -19.09 -8.58
N TRP A 486 12.30 -19.28 -8.63
CA TRP A 486 13.25 -18.26 -9.10
C TRP A 486 13.06 -17.91 -10.58
N ASP A 487 12.60 -18.86 -11.40
CA ASP A 487 12.30 -18.63 -12.83
C ASP A 487 11.08 -17.74 -13.05
N HIS A 488 10.28 -17.50 -11.99
CA HIS A 488 9.06 -16.69 -12.02
C HIS A 488 9.26 -15.27 -11.50
N LEU A 489 10.51 -14.91 -11.17
CA LEU A 489 10.87 -13.54 -10.83
C LEU A 489 11.29 -12.77 -12.07
N PRO A 490 11.00 -11.44 -12.16
CA PRO A 490 11.62 -10.61 -13.17
C PRO A 490 13.15 -10.60 -12.97
N GLN A 491 13.90 -10.18 -13.98
CA GLN A 491 15.35 -10.06 -13.87
C GLN A 491 15.74 -9.29 -12.60
N LEU A 492 16.50 -9.96 -11.73
CA LEU A 492 16.94 -9.37 -10.46
C LEU A 492 18.06 -8.35 -10.70
N PRO A 493 18.08 -7.23 -9.95
CA PRO A 493 19.25 -6.37 -9.91
C PRO A 493 20.50 -7.15 -9.49
N PRO A 494 21.70 -6.83 -10.02
CA PRO A 494 22.91 -7.64 -9.77
C PRO A 494 23.23 -7.84 -8.28
N HIS A 495 23.01 -6.84 -7.43
CA HIS A 495 23.24 -6.94 -5.99
C HIS A 495 22.24 -7.89 -5.32
N VAL A 496 20.97 -7.91 -5.77
CA VAL A 496 19.94 -8.83 -5.27
C VAL A 496 20.21 -10.25 -5.73
N ALA A 497 20.61 -10.43 -7.00
CA ALA A 497 21.00 -11.74 -7.52
C ALA A 497 22.14 -12.37 -6.70
N ARG A 498 23.14 -11.58 -6.27
CA ARG A 498 24.21 -12.04 -5.37
C ARG A 498 23.70 -12.49 -4.00
N LEU A 499 22.64 -11.89 -3.46
CA LEU A 499 22.05 -12.34 -2.19
C LEU A 499 21.45 -13.74 -2.29
N VAL A 500 20.91 -14.08 -3.46
CA VAL A 500 20.23 -15.35 -3.72
C VAL A 500 21.23 -16.46 -4.10
N HIS A 501 22.19 -16.15 -4.96
CA HIS A 501 23.07 -17.15 -5.59
C HIS A 501 24.48 -17.17 -5.01
N GLY A 502 24.80 -16.31 -4.05
CA GLY A 502 26.16 -16.16 -3.50
C GLY A 502 27.12 -15.41 -4.45
N PRO A 503 28.40 -15.25 -4.04
CA PRO A 503 29.36 -14.45 -4.79
C PRO A 503 29.75 -15.04 -6.16
N GLU A 504 29.52 -16.33 -6.42
CA GLU A 504 29.87 -16.99 -7.67
C GLU A 504 28.80 -16.96 -8.75
N GLY A 505 27.59 -16.43 -8.44
CA GLY A 505 26.53 -16.03 -9.40
C GLY A 505 26.34 -16.90 -10.65
N GLN A 506 26.50 -18.19 -10.57
CA GLN A 506 26.23 -19.12 -11.69
C GLN A 506 24.77 -19.57 -11.62
N LEU A 507 24.00 -19.14 -12.60
CA LEU A 507 22.73 -19.74 -13.01
C LEU A 507 23.00 -21.07 -13.71
#